data_3aa304035fb84ed107b50c6176b9ccd0
#
_entry.id   3aa304035fb84ed107b50c6176b9ccd0
#
_cell.length_a   1.000
_cell.length_b   1.000
_cell.length_c   1.000
_cell.angle_alpha   90.00
_cell.angle_beta   90.00
_cell.angle_gamma   90.00
#
_symmetry.space_group_name_H-M   'P 1'
#
loop_
_entity.id
_entity.type
_entity.pdbx_description
1 polymer ?
#
loop_
_entity_poly.entity_id
_entity_poly.type
_entity_poly.pdbx_seq_one_letter_code
_entity_poly.pdbx_strand_id
1 'polypeptide(L)'
;MLFFKQWPVSYNTPYEKIGDEVRSLADEVPFDIPDSWEWVRLIDVCEYIQRGKSPKYSPIKKYPVVAQKCNQWSGFSIEKAQFIEPNSLSSYGPERLLQDNDLMWNSTGLGTLGRMAIYKTTANPYELAVADSHVTVIRPLKQFVLPEYLYYYFANPSVQSVIEDQADGTTKQKELATATIKAYLTPIPPLDEQRRILAKLSEVLPVVKNYGVVYDETTAMQEAFPESLKKSILQEAVQGKLVPQDPSDEPAEALLERIRAEKRRLIKEGKIKKDKHESVIFRRDNSHYEKLDGVERCIDDELPFEIPDSWVWVRLGTVLEIARGGSPRPIQQYLTTEPDGINWIKIGDTDKGGKYIYKTKEKIRPEGVTKSRMVHSGDFLLTNSMSFGRPYILKTDGCIHDGWLVLSNRFDCYSVDFIYYILSSPFAYYQFCDSVSGAVVKNLNSDKVANALFLLPPLAEQHRIVQRIEELLPLVKGL
;
A
#
# COMPACT_ATOMS: atom_id res chain seq x y z
N MET A 1 27.11 -3.03 4.22
CA MET A 1 28.22 -3.96 4.48
C MET A 1 29.00 -3.42 5.68
N LEU A 2 28.55 -3.75 6.89
CA LEU A 2 29.15 -3.28 8.15
C LEU A 2 30.27 -4.25 8.51
N PHE A 3 31.50 -3.73 8.52
CA PHE A 3 32.69 -4.45 8.96
C PHE A 3 32.58 -4.76 10.47
N PHE A 4 32.34 -6.01 10.81
CA PHE A 4 32.63 -6.50 12.15
C PHE A 4 34.15 -6.53 12.32
N LYS A 5 34.70 -5.62 13.15
CA LYS A 5 36.05 -5.75 13.66
C LYS A 5 36.13 -7.05 14.46
N GLN A 6 36.95 -8.00 14.01
CA GLN A 6 37.36 -9.12 14.85
C GLN A 6 38.09 -8.57 16.08
N TRP A 7 37.47 -8.72 17.23
CA TRP A 7 38.13 -8.50 18.51
C TRP A 7 39.10 -9.68 18.78
N PRO A 8 40.28 -9.45 19.38
CA PRO A 8 41.16 -10.55 19.73
C PRO A 8 40.45 -11.50 20.71
N VAL A 9 40.52 -12.80 20.41
CA VAL A 9 40.00 -13.89 21.22
C VAL A 9 40.59 -13.76 22.63
N SER A 10 39.76 -13.44 23.61
CA SER A 10 40.16 -13.44 25.00
C SER A 10 40.35 -14.90 25.46
N TYR A 11 41.42 -15.16 26.19
CA TYR A 11 41.81 -16.49 26.64
C TYR A 11 40.91 -17.02 27.82
N ASN A 12 39.75 -16.42 28.07
CA ASN A 12 38.86 -16.81 29.17
C ASN A 12 37.71 -17.68 28.66
N THR A 13 38.03 -18.92 28.29
CA THR A 13 37.00 -19.91 27.94
C THR A 13 36.17 -20.25 29.18
N PRO A 14 34.85 -20.05 29.19
CA PRO A 14 34.01 -20.43 30.30
C PRO A 14 33.89 -21.96 30.41
N TYR A 15 33.88 -22.46 31.65
CA TYR A 15 33.69 -23.88 31.97
C TYR A 15 32.52 -24.07 32.92
N GLU A 16 31.78 -25.15 32.72
CA GLU A 16 30.70 -25.59 33.60
C GLU A 16 31.13 -26.85 34.37
N LYS A 17 30.89 -26.89 35.67
CA LYS A 17 31.10 -28.06 36.50
C LYS A 17 29.75 -28.64 36.93
N ILE A 18 29.46 -29.89 36.51
CA ILE A 18 28.26 -30.65 36.89
C ILE A 18 28.71 -31.87 37.68
N GLY A 19 28.50 -31.88 38.98
CA GLY A 19 29.07 -32.89 39.86
C GLY A 19 30.60 -32.85 39.85
N ASP A 20 31.24 -33.95 39.44
CA ASP A 20 32.71 -34.02 39.31
C ASP A 20 33.20 -33.78 37.85
N GLU A 21 32.29 -33.62 36.89
CA GLU A 21 32.62 -33.44 35.51
C GLU A 21 32.76 -31.94 35.19
N VAL A 22 33.86 -31.58 34.50
CA VAL A 22 34.13 -30.22 34.02
C VAL A 22 34.12 -30.21 32.51
N ARG A 23 33.30 -29.34 31.88
CA ARG A 23 33.22 -29.21 30.46
C ARG A 23 33.40 -27.74 30.01
N SER A 24 33.93 -27.55 28.83
CA SER A 24 34.05 -26.24 28.19
C SER A 24 32.66 -25.78 27.65
N LEU A 25 32.36 -24.50 27.82
CA LEU A 25 31.19 -23.86 27.27
C LEU A 25 31.54 -23.02 26.00
N ALA A 26 32.76 -23.10 25.48
CA ALA A 26 33.22 -22.27 24.35
C ALA A 26 32.29 -22.32 23.14
N ASP A 27 31.72 -23.50 22.84
CA ASP A 27 30.82 -23.72 21.70
C ASP A 27 29.35 -23.38 22.02
N GLU A 28 29.01 -23.13 23.30
CA GLU A 28 27.63 -22.83 23.75
C GLU A 28 27.40 -21.35 23.97
N VAL A 29 28.46 -20.58 24.30
CA VAL A 29 28.32 -19.13 24.56
C VAL A 29 28.31 -18.35 23.24
N PRO A 30 27.33 -17.46 23.05
CA PRO A 30 27.16 -16.76 21.77
C PRO A 30 28.14 -15.58 21.57
N PHE A 31 28.79 -15.12 22.66
CA PHE A 31 29.73 -13.98 22.64
C PHE A 31 30.57 -13.93 23.90
N ASP A 32 31.68 -13.18 23.88
CA ASP A 32 32.50 -12.91 25.07
C ASP A 32 31.81 -11.89 25.96
N ILE A 33 31.99 -12.08 27.29
CA ILE A 33 31.48 -11.18 28.32
C ILE A 33 32.65 -10.52 29.08
N PRO A 34 32.46 -9.35 29.73
CA PRO A 34 33.45 -8.74 30.59
C PRO A 34 33.84 -9.66 31.77
N ASP A 35 35.09 -9.53 32.28
CA ASP A 35 35.61 -10.34 33.37
C ASP A 35 34.77 -10.25 34.67
N SER A 36 33.99 -9.19 34.85
CA SER A 36 33.09 -8.99 35.97
C SER A 36 31.73 -9.68 35.84
N TRP A 37 31.47 -10.31 34.68
CA TRP A 37 30.24 -11.00 34.40
C TRP A 37 30.43 -12.51 34.46
N GLU A 38 29.33 -13.25 34.76
CA GLU A 38 29.34 -14.71 34.77
C GLU A 38 28.30 -15.29 33.84
N TRP A 39 28.67 -16.37 33.11
CA TRP A 39 27.70 -17.22 32.43
C TRP A 39 27.10 -18.21 33.42
N VAL A 40 25.76 -18.19 33.53
CA VAL A 40 25.01 -19.11 34.39
C VAL A 40 23.88 -19.77 33.64
N ARG A 41 23.43 -20.96 34.10
CA ARG A 41 22.16 -21.51 33.61
C ARG A 41 20.99 -20.70 34.19
N LEU A 42 19.95 -20.48 33.39
CA LEU A 42 18.80 -19.69 33.84
C LEU A 42 18.17 -20.24 35.11
N ILE A 43 18.18 -21.58 35.27
CA ILE A 43 17.66 -22.23 36.48
C ILE A 43 18.38 -21.80 37.78
N ASP A 44 19.67 -21.47 37.69
CA ASP A 44 20.49 -21.15 38.85
C ASP A 44 20.20 -19.77 39.45
N VAL A 45 19.57 -18.89 38.65
CA VAL A 45 19.20 -17.51 39.03
C VAL A 45 17.69 -17.30 39.12
N CYS A 46 16.91 -18.39 39.12
CA CYS A 46 15.45 -18.34 39.21
C CYS A 46 14.93 -19.27 40.32
N GLU A 47 13.96 -18.79 41.09
CA GLU A 47 13.26 -19.61 42.09
C GLU A 47 12.14 -20.46 41.47
N TYR A 48 11.64 -20.08 40.29
CA TYR A 48 10.57 -20.79 39.65
C TYR A 48 10.68 -20.70 38.11
N ILE A 49 10.70 -21.86 37.44
CA ILE A 49 10.59 -21.96 35.98
C ILE A 49 9.69 -23.14 35.68
N GLN A 50 8.42 -22.86 35.32
CA GLN A 50 7.44 -23.89 34.96
C GLN A 50 6.40 -23.40 34.01
N ARG A 51 5.88 -24.30 33.19
CA ARG A 51 4.70 -24.05 32.33
C ARG A 51 3.46 -23.88 33.19
N GLY A 52 2.58 -23.02 32.73
CA GLY A 52 1.24 -22.91 33.26
C GLY A 52 0.46 -24.22 33.15
N LYS A 53 -0.79 -24.21 33.54
CA LYS A 53 -1.68 -25.36 33.50
C LYS A 53 -2.79 -25.13 32.49
N SER A 54 -3.21 -26.20 31.79
CA SER A 54 -4.39 -26.15 30.91
C SER A 54 -5.61 -25.71 31.70
N PRO A 55 -6.22 -24.56 31.36
CA PRO A 55 -7.29 -23.99 32.16
C PRO A 55 -8.65 -24.65 31.84
N LYS A 56 -9.53 -24.70 32.82
CA LYS A 56 -10.95 -24.86 32.59
C LYS A 56 -11.55 -23.47 32.45
N TYR A 57 -11.92 -23.09 31.24
CA TYR A 57 -12.44 -21.75 30.95
C TYR A 57 -13.83 -21.50 31.49
N SER A 58 -14.10 -20.23 31.85
CA SER A 58 -15.40 -19.76 32.34
C SER A 58 -15.72 -18.36 31.79
N PRO A 59 -17.00 -18.02 31.58
CA PRO A 59 -17.41 -16.66 31.26
C PRO A 59 -17.34 -15.72 32.47
N ILE A 60 -17.15 -16.24 33.70
CA ILE A 60 -17.08 -15.45 34.93
C ILE A 60 -15.72 -14.75 34.98
N LYS A 61 -15.73 -13.42 34.88
CA LYS A 61 -14.54 -12.58 34.86
C LYS A 61 -13.97 -12.35 36.26
N LYS A 62 -13.43 -13.38 36.88
CA LYS A 62 -12.85 -13.29 38.23
C LYS A 62 -11.34 -13.52 38.23
N TYR A 63 -10.86 -14.64 37.68
CA TYR A 63 -9.46 -15.02 37.71
C TYR A 63 -8.93 -15.15 36.28
N PRO A 64 -8.19 -14.15 35.75
CA PRO A 64 -7.68 -14.19 34.40
C PRO A 64 -6.60 -15.28 34.25
N VAL A 65 -6.62 -15.89 33.06
CA VAL A 65 -5.57 -16.79 32.58
C VAL A 65 -4.77 -16.10 31.48
N VAL A 66 -3.49 -15.91 31.76
CA VAL A 66 -2.55 -15.33 30.82
C VAL A 66 -2.12 -16.39 29.83
N ALA A 67 -2.60 -16.22 28.58
CA ALA A 67 -2.26 -17.05 27.45
C ALA A 67 -1.33 -16.31 26.49
N GLN A 68 -0.83 -16.99 25.45
CA GLN A 68 0.11 -16.45 24.46
C GLN A 68 -0.30 -15.07 23.91
N LYS A 69 -1.60 -14.85 23.66
CA LYS A 69 -2.12 -13.59 23.13
C LYS A 69 -1.97 -12.38 24.08
N CYS A 70 -1.76 -12.65 25.38
CA CYS A 70 -1.51 -11.61 26.37
C CYS A 70 -0.07 -11.10 26.32
N ASN A 71 0.86 -11.91 25.80
CA ASN A 71 2.27 -11.60 25.68
C ASN A 71 2.58 -11.13 24.27
N GLN A 72 2.88 -9.86 24.12
CA GLN A 72 3.22 -9.22 22.86
C GLN A 72 4.58 -8.52 22.99
N TRP A 73 5.27 -8.30 21.87
CA TRP A 73 6.49 -7.48 21.86
C TRP A 73 6.23 -6.02 22.30
N SER A 74 4.99 -5.56 22.21
CA SER A 74 4.55 -4.26 22.73
C SER A 74 4.31 -4.26 24.25
N GLY A 75 4.44 -5.42 24.90
CA GLY A 75 4.25 -5.60 26.34
C GLY A 75 3.10 -6.54 26.71
N PHE A 76 2.80 -6.59 27.99
CA PHE A 76 1.72 -7.39 28.57
C PHE A 76 0.36 -6.71 28.41
N SER A 77 -0.68 -7.49 28.08
CA SER A 77 -2.07 -7.01 27.98
C SER A 77 -3.03 -7.98 28.68
N ILE A 78 -3.55 -7.60 29.83
CA ILE A 78 -4.56 -8.37 30.58
C ILE A 78 -5.92 -8.40 29.87
N GLU A 79 -6.24 -7.39 29.08
CA GLU A 79 -7.51 -7.31 28.36
C GLU A 79 -7.73 -8.47 27.38
N LYS A 80 -6.66 -9.09 26.92
CA LYS A 80 -6.67 -10.26 26.06
C LYS A 80 -6.82 -11.58 26.81
N ALA A 81 -6.83 -11.55 28.15
CA ALA A 81 -6.96 -12.75 28.95
C ALA A 81 -8.37 -13.35 28.86
N GLN A 82 -8.45 -14.66 28.98
CA GLN A 82 -9.67 -15.40 29.29
C GLN A 82 -9.69 -15.65 30.80
N PHE A 83 -10.72 -16.33 31.32
CA PHE A 83 -10.88 -16.55 32.75
C PHE A 83 -11.04 -18.04 33.03
N ILE A 84 -10.52 -18.47 34.18
CA ILE A 84 -10.72 -19.83 34.67
C ILE A 84 -12.03 -19.94 35.46
N GLU A 85 -12.58 -21.16 35.47
CA GLU A 85 -13.69 -21.51 36.36
C GLU A 85 -13.25 -21.27 37.81
N PRO A 86 -13.96 -20.42 38.61
CA PRO A 86 -13.54 -20.04 39.94
C PRO A 86 -13.24 -21.21 40.87
N ASN A 87 -14.05 -22.27 40.82
CA ASN A 87 -13.87 -23.47 41.62
C ASN A 87 -12.62 -24.28 41.24
N SER A 88 -12.06 -24.04 40.06
CA SER A 88 -10.82 -24.70 39.63
C SER A 88 -9.55 -24.07 40.20
N LEU A 89 -9.64 -22.88 40.83
CA LEU A 89 -8.50 -22.18 41.39
C LEU A 89 -7.78 -23.03 42.46
N SER A 90 -8.52 -23.80 43.28
CA SER A 90 -7.96 -24.70 44.28
C SER A 90 -6.99 -25.75 43.71
N SER A 91 -7.06 -26.02 42.39
CA SER A 91 -6.16 -26.92 41.68
C SER A 91 -4.81 -26.31 41.32
N TYR A 92 -4.66 -24.98 41.52
CA TYR A 92 -3.39 -24.26 41.34
C TYR A 92 -2.75 -24.09 42.71
N GLY A 93 -1.51 -24.57 42.87
CA GLY A 93 -0.73 -24.30 44.08
C GLY A 93 -0.37 -22.80 44.13
N PRO A 94 -0.06 -22.26 45.31
CA PRO A 94 0.33 -20.86 45.48
C PRO A 94 1.49 -20.44 44.61
N GLU A 95 2.41 -21.33 44.28
CA GLU A 95 3.57 -21.10 43.44
C GLU A 95 3.19 -20.85 41.97
N ARG A 96 2.00 -21.31 41.52
CA ARG A 96 1.48 -21.14 40.17
C ARG A 96 0.72 -19.82 39.98
N LEU A 97 0.42 -19.11 41.04
CA LEU A 97 -0.14 -17.77 40.96
C LEU A 97 0.92 -16.81 40.43
N LEU A 98 0.56 -15.98 39.47
CA LEU A 98 1.47 -14.98 38.91
C LEU A 98 1.79 -13.92 39.95
N GLN A 99 3.08 -13.61 40.08
CA GLN A 99 3.62 -12.60 40.97
C GLN A 99 4.15 -11.41 40.16
N ASP A 100 4.21 -10.26 40.81
CA ASP A 100 4.75 -9.05 40.17
C ASP A 100 6.16 -9.29 39.65
N ASN A 101 6.39 -8.89 38.40
CA ASN A 101 7.64 -9.07 37.67
C ASN A 101 7.96 -10.53 37.26
N ASP A 102 7.01 -11.45 37.28
CA ASP A 102 7.18 -12.73 36.60
C ASP A 102 7.35 -12.50 35.08
N LEU A 103 8.32 -13.18 34.50
CA LEU A 103 8.49 -13.22 33.04
C LEU A 103 7.58 -14.32 32.46
N MET A 104 6.80 -13.98 31.47
CA MET A 104 5.87 -14.89 30.85
C MET A 104 6.35 -15.18 29.45
N TRP A 105 6.89 -16.36 29.21
CA TRP A 105 7.46 -16.79 27.94
C TRP A 105 6.49 -17.69 27.18
N ASN A 106 6.13 -17.32 25.96
CA ASN A 106 5.35 -18.18 25.09
C ASN A 106 6.21 -19.35 24.63
N SER A 107 5.93 -20.53 25.16
CA SER A 107 6.70 -21.76 24.91
C SER A 107 6.11 -22.64 23.81
N THR A 108 5.03 -22.22 23.13
CA THR A 108 4.44 -22.95 21.99
C THR A 108 3.87 -22.00 20.94
N GLY A 109 3.57 -22.52 19.74
CA GLY A 109 2.78 -21.87 18.71
C GLY A 109 3.57 -21.16 17.63
N LEU A 110 3.14 -21.34 16.36
CA LEU A 110 3.72 -20.66 15.20
C LEU A 110 3.57 -19.13 15.31
N GLY A 111 4.68 -18.41 15.17
CA GLY A 111 4.72 -16.96 15.18
C GLY A 111 4.49 -16.29 16.55
N THR A 112 4.31 -17.10 17.61
CA THR A 112 4.21 -16.61 19.01
C THR A 112 5.29 -17.18 19.91
N LEU A 113 5.93 -18.28 19.50
CA LEU A 113 7.03 -18.91 20.19
C LEU A 113 8.14 -17.88 20.46
N GLY A 114 8.70 -17.91 21.68
CA GLY A 114 9.76 -16.98 22.06
C GLY A 114 9.29 -15.63 22.57
N ARG A 115 8.07 -15.18 22.27
CA ARG A 115 7.58 -13.91 22.79
C ARG A 115 7.54 -13.91 24.32
N MET A 116 8.02 -12.83 24.89
CA MET A 116 8.07 -12.66 26.34
C MET A 116 7.40 -11.36 26.75
N ALA A 117 6.78 -11.35 27.92
CA ALA A 117 6.28 -10.15 28.58
C ALA A 117 6.54 -10.24 30.09
N ILE A 118 6.57 -9.09 30.75
CA ILE A 118 6.69 -9.00 32.21
C ILE A 118 5.28 -8.81 32.78
N TYR A 119 4.88 -9.68 33.70
CA TYR A 119 3.64 -9.50 34.43
C TYR A 119 3.79 -8.37 35.45
N LYS A 120 2.86 -7.41 35.40
CA LYS A 120 2.77 -6.34 36.41
C LYS A 120 1.42 -6.44 37.08
N THR A 121 1.44 -6.61 38.39
CA THR A 121 0.21 -6.65 39.23
C THR A 121 -0.61 -5.37 39.07
N THR A 122 0.06 -4.23 38.91
CA THR A 122 -0.61 -2.93 38.65
C THR A 122 -1.42 -2.89 37.37
N ALA A 123 -1.11 -3.74 36.38
CA ALA A 123 -1.85 -3.86 35.13
C ALA A 123 -3.01 -4.87 35.21
N ASN A 124 -3.12 -5.60 36.32
CA ASN A 124 -4.19 -6.57 36.53
C ASN A 124 -5.25 -6.00 37.49
N PRO A 125 -6.47 -5.67 37.03
CA PRO A 125 -7.54 -5.16 37.89
C PRO A 125 -8.23 -6.27 38.71
N TYR A 126 -7.83 -7.53 38.51
CA TYR A 126 -8.38 -8.68 39.22
C TYR A 126 -7.48 -9.10 40.41
N GLU A 127 -8.04 -9.90 41.30
CA GLU A 127 -7.33 -10.31 42.55
C GLU A 127 -6.09 -11.17 42.27
N LEU A 128 -6.23 -12.13 41.36
CA LEU A 128 -5.19 -13.13 41.06
C LEU A 128 -5.12 -13.34 39.52
N ALA A 129 -4.00 -13.90 39.06
CA ALA A 129 -3.87 -14.41 37.68
C ALA A 129 -3.06 -15.71 37.68
N VAL A 130 -3.32 -16.56 36.67
CA VAL A 130 -2.60 -17.81 36.40
C VAL A 130 -2.12 -17.84 34.96
N ALA A 131 -1.13 -18.69 34.65
CA ALA A 131 -0.64 -18.88 33.30
C ALA A 131 -1.29 -20.11 32.62
N ASP A 132 -1.54 -19.98 31.34
CA ASP A 132 -1.97 -21.06 30.44
C ASP A 132 -0.81 -22.05 30.19
N SER A 133 -1.14 -23.29 29.83
CA SER A 133 -0.16 -24.35 29.51
C SER A 133 0.77 -24.04 28.35
N HIS A 134 0.49 -23.01 27.55
CA HIS A 134 1.33 -22.53 26.46
C HIS A 134 2.30 -21.41 26.86
N VAL A 135 2.29 -21.03 28.13
CA VAL A 135 3.14 -19.97 28.70
C VAL A 135 4.00 -20.58 29.80
N THR A 136 5.32 -20.41 29.72
CA THR A 136 6.25 -20.72 30.78
C THR A 136 6.46 -19.48 31.62
N VAL A 137 6.26 -19.61 32.92
CA VAL A 137 6.52 -18.55 33.91
C VAL A 137 7.93 -18.70 34.47
N ILE A 138 8.69 -17.62 34.44
CA ILE A 138 10.05 -17.53 34.95
C ILE A 138 10.04 -16.47 36.04
N ARG A 139 10.41 -16.86 37.26
CA ARG A 139 10.47 -16.00 38.41
C ARG A 139 11.92 -15.88 38.87
N PRO A 140 12.59 -14.76 38.60
CA PRO A 140 13.98 -14.57 38.96
C PRO A 140 14.19 -14.36 40.46
N LEU A 141 15.35 -14.73 40.93
CA LEU A 141 15.87 -14.35 42.28
C LEU A 141 16.25 -12.86 42.24
N LYS A 142 15.31 -11.97 42.54
CA LYS A 142 15.40 -10.50 42.37
C LYS A 142 16.56 -9.85 43.15
N GLN A 143 17.10 -10.54 44.14
CA GLN A 143 18.29 -10.12 44.87
C GLN A 143 19.58 -10.23 44.04
N PHE A 144 19.59 -11.00 42.97
CA PHE A 144 20.78 -11.25 42.16
C PHE A 144 20.57 -10.80 40.69
N VAL A 145 19.33 -10.91 40.17
CA VAL A 145 19.04 -10.58 38.78
C VAL A 145 17.72 -9.85 38.62
N LEU A 146 17.76 -8.73 37.90
CA LEU A 146 16.58 -7.91 37.64
C LEU A 146 15.72 -8.57 36.56
N PRO A 147 14.40 -8.70 36.75
CA PRO A 147 13.50 -9.28 35.74
C PRO A 147 13.56 -8.57 34.38
N GLU A 148 13.64 -7.23 34.36
CA GLU A 148 13.76 -6.42 33.19
C GLU A 148 15.05 -6.69 32.41
N TYR A 149 16.16 -6.97 33.13
CA TYR A 149 17.42 -7.35 32.49
C TYR A 149 17.28 -8.68 31.71
N LEU A 150 16.73 -9.72 32.37
CA LEU A 150 16.45 -10.98 31.72
C LEU A 150 15.49 -10.82 30.55
N TYR A 151 14.45 -9.99 30.67
CA TYR A 151 13.54 -9.71 29.59
C TYR A 151 14.29 -9.19 28.35
N TYR A 152 15.13 -8.17 28.48
CA TYR A 152 15.88 -7.62 27.35
C TYR A 152 16.92 -8.59 26.81
N TYR A 153 17.54 -9.39 27.67
CA TYR A 153 18.46 -10.43 27.20
C TYR A 153 17.74 -11.46 26.32
N PHE A 154 16.62 -12.00 26.78
CA PHE A 154 15.87 -13.01 26.00
C PHE A 154 15.10 -12.43 24.83
N ALA A 155 14.77 -11.14 24.83
CA ALA A 155 14.11 -10.47 23.72
C ALA A 155 15.08 -10.07 22.59
N ASN A 156 16.40 -10.19 22.78
CA ASN A 156 17.35 -9.78 21.77
C ASN A 156 17.38 -10.75 20.57
N PRO A 157 17.73 -10.26 19.37
CA PRO A 157 17.73 -11.07 18.15
C PRO A 157 18.64 -12.30 18.21
N SER A 158 19.78 -12.26 18.94
CA SER A 158 20.70 -13.40 19.03
C SER A 158 20.07 -14.60 19.73
N VAL A 159 19.24 -14.36 20.74
CA VAL A 159 18.47 -15.43 21.41
C VAL A 159 17.25 -15.82 20.57
N GLN A 160 16.51 -14.83 20.08
CA GLN A 160 15.25 -15.09 19.35
C GLN A 160 15.44 -15.84 18.03
N SER A 161 16.56 -15.61 17.32
CA SER A 161 16.83 -16.24 16.02
C SER A 161 17.03 -17.75 16.10
N VAL A 162 17.41 -18.30 17.23
CA VAL A 162 17.69 -19.75 17.41
C VAL A 162 16.58 -20.51 18.14
N ILE A 163 15.58 -19.81 18.67
CA ILE A 163 14.49 -20.44 19.46
C ILE A 163 13.70 -21.47 18.67
N GLU A 164 13.41 -21.18 17.41
CA GLU A 164 12.64 -22.08 16.56
C GLU A 164 13.39 -23.39 16.27
N ASP A 165 14.72 -23.36 16.16
CA ASP A 165 15.57 -24.51 15.92
C ASP A 165 15.75 -25.37 17.18
N GLN A 166 15.62 -24.75 18.36
CA GLN A 166 15.70 -25.41 19.66
C GLN A 166 14.34 -25.97 20.13
N ALA A 167 13.28 -25.71 19.39
CA ALA A 167 11.94 -26.20 19.73
C ALA A 167 11.65 -27.53 19.06
N ASP A 168 11.14 -28.48 19.84
CA ASP A 168 10.68 -29.77 19.38
C ASP A 168 9.30 -29.69 18.69
N GLY A 169 8.98 -30.67 17.85
CA GLY A 169 7.66 -30.81 17.26
C GLY A 169 7.61 -30.64 15.75
N THR A 170 6.38 -30.74 15.20
CA THR A 170 6.12 -30.62 13.76
C THR A 170 6.01 -29.17 13.34
N THR A 171 6.09 -28.91 12.02
CA THR A 171 5.94 -27.57 11.42
C THR A 171 4.69 -26.79 11.85
N LYS A 172 3.68 -27.46 12.41
CA LYS A 172 2.42 -26.83 12.88
C LYS A 172 2.32 -26.63 14.39
N GLN A 173 3.14 -27.33 15.19
CA GLN A 173 3.17 -27.22 16.65
C GLN A 173 4.60 -27.37 17.15
N LYS A 174 5.35 -26.27 17.14
CA LYS A 174 6.65 -26.20 17.80
C LYS A 174 6.46 -25.90 19.30
N GLU A 175 7.23 -26.57 20.12
CA GLU A 175 7.22 -26.43 21.58
C GLU A 175 8.63 -26.33 22.13
N LEU A 176 8.91 -25.26 22.86
CA LEU A 176 10.12 -25.08 23.62
C LEU A 176 9.98 -25.78 24.99
N ALA A 177 10.70 -26.84 25.18
CA ALA A 177 10.63 -27.63 26.42
C ALA A 177 11.09 -26.79 27.63
N THR A 178 10.44 -26.99 28.79
CA THR A 178 10.86 -26.31 30.03
C THR A 178 12.30 -26.65 30.41
N ALA A 179 12.77 -27.86 30.10
CA ALA A 179 14.16 -28.24 30.32
C ALA A 179 15.14 -27.39 29.49
N THR A 180 14.81 -27.13 28.19
CA THR A 180 15.58 -26.24 27.33
C THR A 180 15.64 -24.83 27.90
N ILE A 181 14.48 -24.29 28.33
CA ILE A 181 14.42 -22.94 28.96
C ILE A 181 15.30 -22.88 30.23
N LYS A 182 15.26 -23.87 31.06
CA LYS A 182 16.09 -23.94 32.27
C LYS A 182 17.58 -23.96 31.98
N ALA A 183 17.96 -24.60 30.88
CA ALA A 183 19.34 -24.78 30.45
C ALA A 183 19.93 -23.57 29.69
N TYR A 184 19.14 -22.54 29.36
CA TYR A 184 19.67 -21.36 28.65
C TYR A 184 20.82 -20.72 29.44
N LEU A 185 21.93 -20.50 28.73
CA LEU A 185 23.03 -19.70 29.25
C LEU A 185 22.64 -18.23 29.25
N THR A 186 22.87 -17.60 30.39
CA THR A 186 22.48 -16.22 30.65
C THR A 186 23.68 -15.47 31.23
N PRO A 187 24.13 -14.37 30.64
CA PRO A 187 25.23 -13.58 31.19
C PRO A 187 24.69 -12.70 32.30
N ILE A 188 25.31 -12.77 33.46
CA ILE A 188 24.87 -12.04 34.67
C ILE A 188 25.92 -11.01 35.04
N PRO A 189 25.66 -9.72 34.82
CA PRO A 189 26.45 -8.60 35.37
C PRO A 189 26.25 -8.45 36.87
N PRO A 190 27.17 -7.76 37.55
CA PRO A 190 26.89 -7.24 38.90
C PRO A 190 25.59 -6.41 38.90
N LEU A 191 24.83 -6.48 40.02
CA LEU A 191 23.48 -5.91 40.12
C LEU A 191 23.42 -4.40 39.75
N ASP A 192 24.44 -3.64 40.16
CA ASP A 192 24.52 -2.20 39.83
C ASP A 192 24.78 -1.96 38.36
N GLU A 193 25.46 -2.88 37.70
CA GLU A 193 25.65 -2.80 36.24
C GLU A 193 24.36 -3.15 35.50
N GLN A 194 23.59 -4.14 35.96
CA GLN A 194 22.25 -4.40 35.43
C GLN A 194 21.37 -3.14 35.48
N ARG A 195 21.40 -2.40 36.61
CA ARG A 195 20.69 -1.12 36.75
C ARG A 195 21.15 -0.07 35.72
N ARG A 196 22.48 0.06 35.55
CA ARG A 196 23.04 1.00 34.55
C ARG A 196 22.64 0.62 33.11
N ILE A 197 22.67 -0.67 32.78
CA ILE A 197 22.22 -1.18 31.49
C ILE A 197 20.76 -0.83 31.28
N LEU A 198 19.88 -1.12 32.25
CA LEU A 198 18.46 -0.81 32.12
C LEU A 198 18.18 0.69 32.04
N ALA A 199 18.90 1.51 32.80
CA ALA A 199 18.79 2.97 32.69
C ALA A 199 19.17 3.44 31.26
N LYS A 200 20.25 2.89 30.69
CA LYS A 200 20.66 3.23 29.32
C LYS A 200 19.69 2.74 28.27
N LEU A 201 19.14 1.55 28.42
CA LEU A 201 18.10 1.03 27.52
C LEU A 201 16.84 1.90 27.58
N SER A 202 16.42 2.36 28.77
CA SER A 202 15.26 3.25 28.92
C SER A 202 15.45 4.61 28.26
N GLU A 203 16.69 5.10 28.17
CA GLU A 203 17.05 6.33 27.45
C GLU A 203 17.07 6.11 25.92
N VAL A 204 17.67 5.00 25.46
CA VAL A 204 17.97 4.79 24.03
C VAL A 204 16.79 4.20 23.27
N LEU A 205 16.04 3.26 23.84
CA LEU A 205 14.95 2.57 23.13
C LEU A 205 13.85 3.51 22.59
N PRO A 206 13.41 4.55 23.31
CA PRO A 206 12.47 5.53 22.75
C PRO A 206 13.03 6.27 21.54
N VAL A 207 14.34 6.60 21.56
CA VAL A 207 15.01 7.26 20.43
C VAL A 207 15.06 6.33 19.21
N VAL A 208 15.45 5.07 19.39
CA VAL A 208 15.48 4.06 18.33
C VAL A 208 14.08 3.84 17.76
N LYS A 209 13.07 3.74 18.61
CA LYS A 209 11.67 3.61 18.17
C LYS A 209 11.21 4.80 17.34
N ASN A 210 11.50 6.02 17.79
CA ASN A 210 11.15 7.24 17.05
C ASN A 210 11.89 7.32 15.72
N TYR A 211 13.18 6.96 15.71
CA TYR A 211 13.95 6.86 14.47
C TYR A 211 13.32 5.90 13.48
N GLY A 212 12.87 4.72 13.93
CA GLY A 212 12.17 3.74 13.07
C GLY A 212 10.93 4.33 12.43
N VAL A 213 10.09 5.04 13.20
CA VAL A 213 8.88 5.71 12.67
C VAL A 213 9.24 6.73 11.61
N VAL A 214 10.19 7.62 11.90
CA VAL A 214 10.62 8.67 10.94
C VAL A 214 11.26 8.06 9.69
N TYR A 215 12.01 6.97 9.85
CA TYR A 215 12.62 6.26 8.73
C TYR A 215 11.55 5.65 7.80
N ASP A 216 10.56 4.96 8.37
CA ASP A 216 9.48 4.35 7.60
C ASP A 216 8.64 5.42 6.86
N GLU A 217 8.30 6.52 7.53
CA GLU A 217 7.58 7.65 6.92
C GLU A 217 8.39 8.29 5.79
N THR A 218 9.69 8.50 6.00
CA THR A 218 10.58 9.09 4.98
C THR A 218 10.71 8.17 3.77
N THR A 219 10.86 6.87 4.00
CA THR A 219 10.93 5.86 2.93
C THR A 219 9.64 5.84 2.11
N ALA A 220 8.48 5.81 2.78
CA ALA A 220 7.18 5.86 2.12
C ALA A 220 6.99 7.16 1.30
N MET A 221 7.44 8.31 1.82
CA MET A 221 7.42 9.57 1.08
C MET A 221 8.33 9.54 -0.14
N GLN A 222 9.55 8.99 -0.02
CA GLN A 222 10.49 8.85 -1.14
C GLN A 222 9.93 7.95 -2.23
N GLU A 223 9.31 6.82 -1.88
CA GLU A 223 8.67 5.91 -2.85
C GLU A 223 7.47 6.56 -3.56
N ALA A 224 6.69 7.39 -2.86
CA ALA A 224 5.52 8.07 -3.42
C ALA A 224 5.88 9.33 -4.23
N PHE A 225 7.05 9.93 -4.00
CA PHE A 225 7.45 11.22 -4.54
C PHE A 225 7.43 11.29 -6.08
N PRO A 226 7.99 10.32 -6.84
CA PRO A 226 7.99 10.38 -8.29
C PRO A 226 6.57 10.44 -8.89
N GLU A 227 5.65 9.63 -8.37
CA GLU A 227 4.27 9.64 -8.86
C GLU A 227 3.52 10.92 -8.47
N SER A 228 3.79 11.47 -7.28
CA SER A 228 3.24 12.74 -6.83
C SER A 228 3.75 13.91 -7.68
N LEU A 229 5.05 13.93 -7.99
CA LEU A 229 5.65 14.95 -8.85
C LEU A 229 5.11 14.88 -10.27
N LYS A 230 4.96 13.69 -10.84
CA LYS A 230 4.32 13.49 -12.13
C LYS A 230 2.89 14.05 -12.16
N LYS A 231 2.09 13.78 -11.14
CA LYS A 231 0.73 14.34 -11.02
C LYS A 231 0.74 15.86 -10.96
N SER A 232 1.69 16.45 -10.23
CA SER A 232 1.87 17.90 -10.13
C SER A 232 2.24 18.51 -11.48
N ILE A 233 3.19 17.92 -12.23
CA ILE A 233 3.56 18.38 -13.58
C ILE A 233 2.33 18.37 -14.51
N LEU A 234 1.55 17.29 -14.49
CA LEU A 234 0.33 17.21 -15.31
C LEU A 234 -0.74 18.22 -14.85
N GLN A 235 -0.82 18.53 -13.56
CA GLN A 235 -1.74 19.55 -13.04
C GLN A 235 -1.33 20.96 -13.48
N GLU A 236 -0.06 21.31 -13.43
CA GLU A 236 0.46 22.59 -13.95
C GLU A 236 0.22 22.71 -15.46
N ALA A 237 0.38 21.62 -16.21
CA ALA A 237 0.09 21.55 -17.65
C ALA A 237 -1.38 21.84 -17.92
N VAL A 238 -2.30 21.25 -17.16
CA VAL A 238 -3.75 21.43 -17.28
C VAL A 238 -4.18 22.87 -16.96
N GLN A 239 -3.48 23.52 -16.02
CA GLN A 239 -3.79 24.91 -15.63
C GLN A 239 -3.14 25.98 -16.54
N GLY A 240 -2.40 25.58 -17.57
CA GLY A 240 -1.68 26.53 -18.45
C GLY A 240 -0.49 27.21 -17.78
N LYS A 241 0.07 26.61 -16.71
CA LYS A 241 1.19 27.17 -15.92
C LYS A 241 2.54 26.55 -16.22
N LEU A 242 2.55 25.44 -16.99
CA LEU A 242 3.78 24.68 -17.25
C LEU A 242 4.71 25.37 -18.26
N VAL A 243 4.16 26.16 -19.17
CA VAL A 243 4.90 26.93 -20.19
C VAL A 243 4.38 28.37 -20.23
N PRO A 244 5.22 29.36 -20.64
CA PRO A 244 4.76 30.72 -20.84
C PRO A 244 3.72 30.83 -21.95
N GLN A 245 2.75 31.71 -21.79
CA GLN A 245 1.80 32.07 -22.85
C GLN A 245 2.51 32.86 -23.94
N ASP A 246 2.19 32.58 -25.21
CA ASP A 246 2.72 33.31 -26.35
C ASP A 246 1.60 34.10 -27.04
N PRO A 247 1.63 35.47 -27.01
CA PRO A 247 0.60 36.28 -27.63
C PRO A 247 0.49 36.10 -29.16
N SER A 248 1.50 35.49 -29.81
CA SER A 248 1.45 35.21 -31.25
C SER A 248 0.71 33.93 -31.62
N ASP A 249 0.38 33.10 -30.64
CA ASP A 249 -0.41 31.90 -30.86
C ASP A 249 -1.84 32.27 -31.32
N GLU A 250 -2.36 31.49 -32.24
CA GLU A 250 -3.78 31.60 -32.60
C GLU A 250 -4.65 31.23 -31.38
N PRO A 251 -5.54 32.12 -30.90
CA PRO A 251 -6.39 31.79 -29.77
C PRO A 251 -7.26 30.56 -30.02
N ALA A 252 -7.49 29.75 -28.97
CA ALA A 252 -8.28 28.51 -29.08
C ALA A 252 -9.74 28.77 -29.54
N GLU A 253 -10.30 29.97 -29.32
CA GLU A 253 -11.62 30.36 -29.81
C GLU A 253 -11.67 30.34 -31.35
N ALA A 254 -10.63 30.84 -32.05
CA ALA A 254 -10.57 30.83 -33.51
C ALA A 254 -10.52 29.37 -34.05
N LEU A 255 -9.78 28.49 -33.41
CA LEU A 255 -9.77 27.07 -33.71
C LEU A 255 -11.17 26.46 -33.53
N LEU A 256 -11.85 26.76 -32.43
CA LEU A 256 -13.19 26.25 -32.13
C LEU A 256 -14.23 26.72 -33.11
N GLU A 257 -14.15 27.95 -33.58
CA GLU A 257 -15.02 28.47 -34.66
C GLU A 257 -14.83 27.72 -35.96
N ARG A 258 -13.60 27.41 -36.35
CA ARG A 258 -13.33 26.57 -37.55
C ARG A 258 -13.95 25.18 -37.41
N ILE A 259 -13.81 24.55 -36.25
CA ILE A 259 -14.42 23.25 -35.94
C ILE A 259 -15.94 23.32 -36.09
N ARG A 260 -16.57 24.35 -35.53
CA ARG A 260 -18.02 24.58 -35.62
C ARG A 260 -18.47 24.77 -37.07
N ALA A 261 -17.69 25.53 -37.87
CA ALA A 261 -17.98 25.75 -39.27
C ALA A 261 -17.87 24.43 -40.08
N GLU A 262 -16.82 23.66 -39.85
CA GLU A 262 -16.61 22.36 -40.52
C GLU A 262 -17.70 21.35 -40.14
N LYS A 263 -18.06 21.25 -38.84
CA LYS A 263 -19.19 20.43 -38.38
C LYS A 263 -20.49 20.79 -39.15
N ARG A 264 -20.81 22.07 -39.22
CA ARG A 264 -22.01 22.54 -39.94
C ARG A 264 -21.98 22.12 -41.42
N ARG A 265 -20.81 22.19 -42.09
CA ARG A 265 -20.60 21.74 -43.45
C ARG A 265 -20.86 20.23 -43.59
N LEU A 266 -20.25 19.42 -42.75
CA LEU A 266 -20.38 17.95 -42.76
C LEU A 266 -21.80 17.49 -42.44
N ILE A 267 -22.52 18.18 -41.56
CA ILE A 267 -23.94 17.91 -41.26
C ILE A 267 -24.79 18.21 -42.52
N LYS A 268 -24.54 19.36 -43.21
CA LYS A 268 -25.25 19.72 -44.43
C LYS A 268 -24.99 18.74 -45.57
N GLU A 269 -23.79 18.19 -45.67
CA GLU A 269 -23.39 17.16 -46.62
C GLU A 269 -23.91 15.75 -46.24
N GLY A 270 -24.57 15.59 -45.10
CA GLY A 270 -25.08 14.29 -44.62
C GLY A 270 -23.99 13.31 -44.16
N LYS A 271 -22.74 13.78 -43.99
CA LYS A 271 -21.59 12.94 -43.60
C LYS A 271 -21.55 12.67 -42.11
N ILE A 272 -22.08 13.57 -41.29
CA ILE A 272 -22.24 13.40 -39.84
C ILE A 272 -23.65 13.78 -39.39
N LYS A 273 -24.13 13.18 -38.34
CA LYS A 273 -25.42 13.52 -37.72
C LYS A 273 -25.28 14.82 -36.92
N LYS A 274 -26.36 15.61 -36.87
CA LYS A 274 -26.44 16.76 -35.96
C LYS A 274 -26.34 16.29 -34.53
N ASP A 275 -25.54 16.99 -33.71
CA ASP A 275 -25.46 16.75 -32.31
C ASP A 275 -26.86 16.90 -31.67
N LYS A 276 -27.19 16.00 -30.73
CA LYS A 276 -28.49 16.04 -30.04
C LYS A 276 -28.60 17.28 -29.15
N HIS A 277 -27.47 17.70 -28.58
CA HIS A 277 -27.34 18.83 -27.69
C HIS A 277 -26.14 19.66 -28.16
N GLU A 278 -26.39 20.91 -28.52
CA GLU A 278 -25.32 21.84 -28.96
C GLU A 278 -24.93 22.71 -27.75
N SER A 279 -23.74 22.48 -27.21
CA SER A 279 -23.16 23.27 -26.12
C SER A 279 -22.16 24.28 -26.70
N VAL A 280 -22.32 25.54 -26.30
CA VAL A 280 -21.39 26.63 -26.63
C VAL A 280 -21.03 27.33 -25.31
N ILE A 281 -19.78 27.19 -24.90
CA ILE A 281 -19.23 27.89 -23.71
C ILE A 281 -18.56 29.19 -24.20
N PHE A 282 -18.80 30.26 -23.49
CA PHE A 282 -18.25 31.61 -23.80
C PHE A 282 -18.07 32.41 -22.51
N ARG A 283 -17.20 33.43 -22.56
CA ARG A 283 -16.94 34.35 -21.44
C ARG A 283 -17.69 35.66 -21.62
N ARG A 284 -18.33 36.14 -20.56
CA ARG A 284 -19.00 37.44 -20.52
C ARG A 284 -18.88 38.01 -19.09
N ASP A 285 -18.46 39.28 -18.96
CA ASP A 285 -18.36 39.97 -17.68
C ASP A 285 -17.56 39.22 -16.58
N ASN A 286 -16.43 38.66 -16.99
CA ASN A 286 -15.56 37.82 -16.15
C ASN A 286 -16.14 36.48 -15.68
N SER A 287 -17.33 36.10 -16.16
CA SER A 287 -17.98 34.79 -15.86
C SER A 287 -18.08 33.93 -17.10
N HIS A 288 -18.13 32.62 -16.92
CA HIS A 288 -18.32 31.67 -17.97
C HIS A 288 -19.79 31.25 -18.05
N TYR A 289 -20.30 31.28 -19.27
CA TYR A 289 -21.68 30.86 -19.59
C TYR A 289 -21.67 29.73 -20.57
N GLU A 290 -22.59 28.83 -20.42
CA GLU A 290 -22.89 27.78 -21.38
C GLU A 290 -24.26 28.05 -22.00
N LYS A 291 -24.31 28.07 -23.34
CA LYS A 291 -25.56 28.01 -24.09
C LYS A 291 -25.79 26.58 -24.52
N LEU A 292 -26.72 25.89 -23.89
CA LEU A 292 -27.09 24.52 -24.17
C LEU A 292 -28.52 24.51 -24.77
N ASP A 293 -28.67 24.04 -26.01
CA ASP A 293 -29.95 23.99 -26.74
C ASP A 293 -30.73 25.33 -26.74
N GLY A 294 -29.99 26.45 -26.76
CA GLY A 294 -30.55 27.79 -26.75
C GLY A 294 -30.78 28.42 -25.37
N VAL A 295 -30.62 27.70 -24.29
CA VAL A 295 -30.71 28.18 -22.93
C VAL A 295 -29.33 28.57 -22.40
N GLU A 296 -29.18 29.80 -21.87
CA GLU A 296 -27.92 30.25 -21.29
C GLU A 296 -27.96 30.03 -19.76
N ARG A 297 -26.83 29.55 -19.22
CA ARG A 297 -26.60 29.40 -17.77
C ARG A 297 -25.16 29.77 -17.40
N CYS A 298 -24.96 30.32 -16.23
CA CYS A 298 -23.63 30.51 -15.68
C CYS A 298 -23.08 29.11 -15.23
N ILE A 299 -21.79 28.86 -15.49
CA ILE A 299 -21.11 27.59 -15.15
C ILE A 299 -19.87 27.79 -14.29
N ASP A 300 -19.67 28.98 -13.71
CA ASP A 300 -18.49 29.25 -12.85
C ASP A 300 -18.36 28.24 -11.71
N ASP A 301 -19.48 27.79 -11.13
CA ASP A 301 -19.48 26.77 -10.07
C ASP A 301 -19.07 25.37 -10.55
N GLU A 302 -19.08 25.12 -11.88
CA GLU A 302 -18.61 23.85 -12.48
C GLU A 302 -17.13 23.88 -12.83
N LEU A 303 -16.50 25.07 -12.86
CA LEU A 303 -15.11 25.22 -13.28
C LEU A 303 -14.17 25.02 -12.10
N PRO A 304 -13.24 24.06 -12.18
CA PRO A 304 -12.38 23.72 -11.05
C PRO A 304 -11.24 24.73 -10.80
N PHE A 305 -10.90 25.55 -11.80
CA PHE A 305 -9.84 26.57 -11.75
C PHE A 305 -9.94 27.55 -12.94
N GLU A 306 -9.23 28.64 -12.84
CA GLU A 306 -9.06 29.61 -13.94
C GLU A 306 -8.04 29.09 -14.97
N ILE A 307 -8.29 29.38 -16.27
CA ILE A 307 -7.38 29.08 -17.38
C ILE A 307 -6.90 30.35 -18.06
N PRO A 308 -5.78 30.32 -18.81
CA PRO A 308 -5.30 31.47 -19.57
C PRO A 308 -6.37 32.04 -20.55
N ASP A 309 -6.35 33.33 -20.82
CA ASP A 309 -7.31 34.01 -21.70
C ASP A 309 -7.28 33.49 -23.17
N SER A 310 -6.16 32.90 -23.59
CA SER A 310 -6.01 32.27 -24.92
C SER A 310 -6.67 30.90 -25.02
N TRP A 311 -7.09 30.31 -23.87
CA TRP A 311 -7.71 28.97 -23.79
C TRP A 311 -9.23 29.09 -23.70
N VAL A 312 -9.93 27.99 -24.02
CA VAL A 312 -11.38 27.90 -23.85
C VAL A 312 -11.79 26.63 -23.13
N TRP A 313 -12.86 26.73 -22.35
CA TRP A 313 -13.56 25.56 -21.82
C TRP A 313 -14.49 24.97 -22.87
N VAL A 314 -14.51 23.63 -22.97
CA VAL A 314 -15.38 22.92 -23.91
C VAL A 314 -16.01 21.70 -23.22
N ARG A 315 -17.20 21.28 -23.62
CA ARG A 315 -17.67 19.91 -23.38
C ARG A 315 -16.92 18.99 -24.33
N LEU A 316 -16.33 17.90 -23.80
CA LEU A 316 -15.43 17.04 -24.58
C LEU A 316 -16.09 16.49 -25.87
N GLY A 317 -17.39 16.18 -25.81
CA GLY A 317 -18.18 15.72 -26.96
C GLY A 317 -18.39 16.78 -28.05
N THR A 318 -18.13 18.08 -27.76
CA THR A 318 -18.22 19.13 -28.81
C THR A 318 -17.01 19.13 -29.75
N VAL A 319 -15.89 18.60 -29.30
CA VAL A 319 -14.60 18.60 -30.02
C VAL A 319 -14.12 17.19 -30.41
N LEU A 320 -14.56 16.16 -29.70
CA LEU A 320 -14.23 14.75 -29.99
C LEU A 320 -15.50 13.94 -30.30
N GLU A 321 -15.36 12.94 -31.16
CA GLU A 321 -16.40 11.91 -31.32
C GLU A 321 -16.19 10.81 -30.27
N ILE A 322 -17.21 10.58 -29.46
CA ILE A 322 -17.12 9.62 -28.33
C ILE A 322 -18.14 8.50 -28.57
N ALA A 323 -17.65 7.27 -28.52
CA ALA A 323 -18.52 6.12 -28.72
C ALA A 323 -18.07 4.92 -27.88
N ARG A 324 -19.04 4.08 -27.50
CA ARG A 324 -18.75 2.83 -26.78
C ARG A 324 -18.42 1.71 -27.74
N GLY A 325 -17.50 0.84 -27.35
CA GLY A 325 -17.26 -0.45 -28.00
C GLY A 325 -18.42 -1.42 -27.85
N GLY A 326 -18.38 -2.50 -28.59
CA GLY A 326 -19.40 -3.54 -28.60
C GLY A 326 -18.78 -4.93 -28.71
N SER A 327 -19.39 -5.93 -28.09
CA SER A 327 -18.91 -7.31 -28.15
C SER A 327 -19.91 -8.18 -28.91
N PRO A 328 -19.52 -8.81 -30.02
CA PRO A 328 -20.33 -9.85 -30.65
C PRO A 328 -20.64 -10.98 -29.71
N ARG A 329 -21.86 -11.46 -29.67
CA ARG A 329 -22.26 -12.53 -28.72
C ARG A 329 -22.90 -13.70 -29.46
N PRO A 330 -22.55 -14.96 -29.10
CA PRO A 330 -21.46 -15.35 -28.23
C PRO A 330 -20.09 -15.14 -28.89
N ILE A 331 -19.11 -14.56 -28.20
CA ILE A 331 -17.83 -14.14 -28.79
C ILE A 331 -17.05 -15.30 -29.41
N GLN A 332 -17.13 -16.51 -28.86
CA GLN A 332 -16.42 -17.69 -29.35
C GLN A 332 -16.73 -18.02 -30.82
N GLN A 333 -17.93 -17.70 -31.28
CA GLN A 333 -18.34 -17.92 -32.71
C GLN A 333 -17.66 -16.93 -33.66
N TYR A 334 -17.17 -15.82 -33.14
CA TYR A 334 -16.54 -14.75 -33.95
C TYR A 334 -15.02 -14.75 -33.83
N LEU A 335 -14.43 -15.44 -32.84
CA LEU A 335 -12.98 -15.55 -32.78
C LEU A 335 -12.42 -16.32 -33.95
N THR A 336 -11.26 -15.88 -34.47
CA THR A 336 -10.57 -16.51 -35.60
C THR A 336 -9.07 -16.37 -35.50
N THR A 337 -8.34 -17.30 -36.11
CA THR A 337 -6.91 -17.25 -36.35
C THR A 337 -6.56 -16.97 -37.81
N GLU A 338 -7.56 -16.82 -38.65
CA GLU A 338 -7.39 -16.59 -40.10
C GLU A 338 -6.64 -15.27 -40.37
N PRO A 339 -5.90 -15.19 -41.51
CA PRO A 339 -5.13 -14.01 -41.86
C PRO A 339 -5.96 -12.75 -42.01
N ASP A 340 -7.18 -12.86 -42.57
CA ASP A 340 -8.14 -11.78 -42.80
C ASP A 340 -8.91 -11.36 -41.56
N GLY A 341 -8.65 -12.02 -40.40
CA GLY A 341 -9.24 -11.67 -39.11
C GLY A 341 -8.87 -10.27 -38.68
N ILE A 342 -9.84 -9.54 -38.12
CA ILE A 342 -9.71 -8.17 -37.63
C ILE A 342 -9.30 -8.18 -36.18
N ASN A 343 -8.31 -7.36 -35.80
CA ASN A 343 -7.81 -7.28 -34.41
C ASN A 343 -8.96 -7.04 -33.44
N TRP A 344 -9.00 -7.85 -32.35
CA TRP A 344 -9.98 -7.73 -31.27
C TRP A 344 -9.31 -7.14 -30.04
N ILE A 345 -9.54 -5.85 -29.80
CA ILE A 345 -8.84 -5.06 -28.79
C ILE A 345 -9.55 -5.18 -27.44
N LYS A 346 -8.88 -5.79 -26.47
CA LYS A 346 -9.36 -5.98 -25.10
C LYS A 346 -8.49 -5.21 -24.11
N ILE A 347 -9.00 -4.97 -22.90
CA ILE A 347 -8.21 -4.34 -21.81
C ILE A 347 -6.96 -5.19 -21.49
N GLY A 348 -7.03 -6.51 -21.62
CA GLY A 348 -5.89 -7.42 -21.42
C GLY A 348 -4.77 -7.34 -22.45
N ASP A 349 -4.93 -6.54 -23.52
CA ASP A 349 -3.89 -6.28 -24.52
C ASP A 349 -3.03 -5.06 -24.19
N THR A 350 -3.33 -4.39 -23.07
CA THR A 350 -2.58 -3.23 -22.59
C THR A 350 -1.45 -3.62 -21.67
N ASP A 351 -0.31 -2.94 -21.79
CA ASP A 351 0.79 -3.05 -20.82
C ASP A 351 0.50 -2.20 -19.58
N LYS A 352 0.86 -2.70 -18.39
CA LYS A 352 0.73 -1.96 -17.14
C LYS A 352 1.66 -0.74 -17.16
N GLY A 353 1.08 0.47 -17.24
CA GLY A 353 1.85 1.72 -17.37
C GLY A 353 2.12 2.13 -18.81
N GLY A 354 1.72 1.33 -19.82
CA GLY A 354 1.87 1.65 -21.24
C GLY A 354 1.02 2.84 -21.70
N LYS A 355 1.51 3.55 -22.73
CA LYS A 355 0.83 4.65 -23.43
C LYS A 355 0.11 4.15 -24.68
N TYR A 356 0.63 3.10 -25.31
CA TYR A 356 0.22 2.64 -26.64
C TYR A 356 -0.31 1.21 -26.65
N ILE A 357 -1.23 0.92 -27.59
CA ILE A 357 -1.67 -0.43 -27.93
C ILE A 357 -1.19 -0.72 -29.37
N TYR A 358 -0.22 -1.63 -29.51
CA TYR A 358 0.40 -1.95 -30.81
C TYR A 358 -0.18 -3.19 -31.46
N LYS A 359 -0.61 -4.18 -30.66
CA LYS A 359 -1.06 -5.50 -31.13
C LYS A 359 -2.11 -6.08 -30.17
N THR A 360 -2.85 -7.03 -30.69
CA THR A 360 -3.87 -7.78 -29.94
C THR A 360 -3.52 -9.26 -29.89
N LYS A 361 -4.03 -9.95 -28.88
CA LYS A 361 -3.88 -11.41 -28.72
C LYS A 361 -4.89 -12.18 -29.56
N GLU A 362 -6.02 -11.59 -29.88
CA GLU A 362 -7.14 -12.23 -30.56
C GLU A 362 -7.60 -11.41 -31.77
N LYS A 363 -8.25 -12.10 -32.71
CA LYS A 363 -8.91 -11.51 -33.87
C LYS A 363 -10.35 -11.98 -33.93
N ILE A 364 -11.22 -11.17 -34.59
CA ILE A 364 -12.58 -11.55 -34.89
C ILE A 364 -12.78 -11.65 -36.42
N ARG A 365 -13.75 -12.48 -36.82
CA ARG A 365 -14.16 -12.60 -38.20
C ARG A 365 -14.80 -11.30 -38.69
N PRO A 366 -14.74 -11.00 -40.00
CA PRO A 366 -15.35 -9.79 -40.60
C PRO A 366 -16.83 -9.61 -40.23
N GLU A 367 -17.61 -10.69 -40.10
CA GLU A 367 -19.03 -10.65 -39.76
C GLU A 367 -19.28 -10.10 -38.32
N GLY A 368 -18.28 -10.17 -37.48
CA GLY A 368 -18.33 -9.61 -36.12
C GLY A 368 -18.22 -8.09 -36.07
N VAL A 369 -17.66 -7.46 -37.09
CA VAL A 369 -17.41 -6.00 -37.15
C VAL A 369 -18.70 -5.19 -36.99
N THR A 370 -19.78 -5.60 -37.62
CA THR A 370 -21.08 -4.92 -37.53
C THR A 370 -21.69 -4.93 -36.16
N LYS A 371 -21.24 -5.87 -35.29
CA LYS A 371 -21.67 -6.01 -33.87
C LYS A 371 -20.68 -5.41 -32.88
N SER A 372 -19.61 -4.81 -33.37
CA SER A 372 -18.58 -4.16 -32.58
C SER A 372 -18.41 -2.70 -33.03
N ARG A 373 -17.34 -2.07 -32.62
CA ARG A 373 -16.95 -0.72 -33.06
C ARG A 373 -15.56 -0.80 -33.69
N MET A 374 -15.47 -0.44 -34.94
CA MET A 374 -14.20 -0.27 -35.66
C MET A 374 -13.50 1.00 -35.12
N VAL A 375 -12.21 0.91 -34.92
CA VAL A 375 -11.31 1.97 -34.47
C VAL A 375 -10.02 1.94 -35.29
N HIS A 376 -9.33 3.08 -35.37
CA HIS A 376 -8.16 3.25 -36.22
C HIS A 376 -6.94 3.68 -35.43
N SER A 377 -5.78 3.46 -36.01
CA SER A 377 -4.53 3.99 -35.48
C SER A 377 -4.63 5.52 -35.31
N GLY A 378 -4.27 6.02 -34.12
CA GLY A 378 -4.44 7.42 -33.75
C GLY A 378 -5.66 7.69 -32.86
N ASP A 379 -6.64 6.80 -32.80
CA ASP A 379 -7.77 6.92 -31.88
C ASP A 379 -7.31 6.72 -30.43
N PHE A 380 -8.02 7.37 -29.49
CA PHE A 380 -7.84 7.17 -28.05
C PHE A 380 -8.85 6.15 -27.55
N LEU A 381 -8.36 5.21 -26.76
CA LEU A 381 -9.21 4.28 -26.02
C LEU A 381 -9.19 4.63 -24.54
N LEU A 382 -10.38 4.76 -23.96
CA LEU A 382 -10.56 5.03 -22.54
C LEU A 382 -11.25 3.83 -21.87
N THR A 383 -10.68 3.30 -20.78
CA THR A 383 -11.32 2.21 -20.06
C THR A 383 -12.58 2.69 -19.34
N ASN A 384 -13.71 1.96 -19.50
CA ASN A 384 -14.98 2.35 -18.89
C ASN A 384 -15.22 1.72 -17.52
N SER A 385 -14.48 0.65 -17.18
CA SER A 385 -14.59 -0.09 -15.91
C SER A 385 -13.23 -0.65 -15.49
N MET A 386 -13.10 -1.29 -14.33
CA MET A 386 -11.88 -1.86 -13.76
C MET A 386 -10.74 -0.83 -13.57
N SER A 387 -10.03 -0.42 -14.62
CA SER A 387 -8.98 0.63 -14.64
C SER A 387 -9.57 1.99 -14.98
N PHE A 388 -10.70 2.35 -14.43
CA PHE A 388 -11.55 3.49 -14.68
C PHE A 388 -10.86 4.73 -15.26
N GLY A 389 -11.26 5.15 -16.47
CA GLY A 389 -10.81 6.39 -17.10
C GLY A 389 -9.35 6.40 -17.58
N ARG A 390 -8.69 5.25 -17.73
CA ARG A 390 -7.31 5.21 -18.18
C ARG A 390 -7.22 5.33 -19.71
N PRO A 391 -6.47 6.31 -20.25
CA PRO A 391 -6.31 6.51 -21.68
C PRO A 391 -5.20 5.65 -22.28
N TYR A 392 -5.39 5.28 -23.54
CA TYR A 392 -4.39 4.64 -24.40
C TYR A 392 -4.49 5.19 -25.81
N ILE A 393 -3.35 5.28 -26.51
CA ILE A 393 -3.27 5.64 -27.92
C ILE A 393 -3.17 4.36 -28.75
N LEU A 394 -4.07 4.21 -29.72
CA LEU A 394 -4.08 3.06 -30.60
C LEU A 394 -3.03 3.20 -31.71
N LYS A 395 -2.23 2.16 -31.92
CA LYS A 395 -1.22 2.06 -32.99
C LYS A 395 -1.53 0.92 -33.98
N THR A 396 -2.75 0.42 -33.97
CA THR A 396 -3.25 -0.62 -34.87
C THR A 396 -4.72 -0.39 -35.14
N ASP A 397 -5.22 -0.86 -36.27
CA ASP A 397 -6.65 -0.86 -36.54
C ASP A 397 -7.31 -2.12 -35.96
N GLY A 398 -8.60 -2.04 -35.61
CA GLY A 398 -9.32 -3.18 -35.09
C GLY A 398 -10.69 -2.85 -34.55
N CYS A 399 -11.31 -3.82 -33.90
CA CYS A 399 -12.58 -3.68 -33.20
C CYS A 399 -12.40 -3.72 -31.70
N ILE A 400 -13.12 -2.88 -30.97
CA ILE A 400 -13.05 -2.78 -29.49
C ILE A 400 -14.25 -3.42 -28.81
N HIS A 401 -13.98 -4.12 -27.71
CA HIS A 401 -15.03 -4.69 -26.88
C HIS A 401 -15.76 -3.62 -26.05
N ASP A 402 -16.85 -3.99 -25.40
CA ASP A 402 -17.76 -3.13 -24.62
C ASP A 402 -17.15 -2.55 -23.32
N GLY A 403 -15.92 -2.94 -22.97
CA GLY A 403 -15.11 -2.35 -21.87
C GLY A 403 -14.38 -1.06 -22.25
N TRP A 404 -14.47 -0.63 -23.54
CA TRP A 404 -13.81 0.56 -24.04
C TRP A 404 -14.78 1.65 -24.45
N LEU A 405 -14.33 2.89 -24.30
CA LEU A 405 -14.81 4.05 -25.02
C LEU A 405 -13.72 4.46 -26.03
N VAL A 406 -14.09 4.79 -27.25
CA VAL A 406 -13.21 5.43 -28.22
C VAL A 406 -13.47 6.92 -28.26
N LEU A 407 -12.41 7.72 -28.31
CA LEU A 407 -12.42 9.17 -28.49
C LEU A 407 -11.65 9.47 -29.76
N SER A 408 -12.35 9.86 -30.83
CA SER A 408 -11.76 10.15 -32.14
C SER A 408 -11.60 11.65 -32.36
N ASN A 409 -10.37 12.09 -32.63
CA ASN A 409 -9.98 13.49 -32.81
C ASN A 409 -10.13 13.91 -34.27
N ARG A 410 -11.35 13.86 -34.78
CA ARG A 410 -11.69 14.05 -36.21
C ARG A 410 -11.39 15.43 -36.75
N PHE A 411 -11.31 16.42 -35.89
CA PHE A 411 -11.12 17.83 -36.24
C PHE A 411 -9.73 18.36 -35.94
N ASP A 412 -8.80 17.48 -35.56
CA ASP A 412 -7.42 17.80 -35.20
C ASP A 412 -7.29 18.97 -34.21
N CYS A 413 -8.27 19.08 -33.26
CA CYS A 413 -8.29 20.14 -32.26
C CYS A 413 -7.30 19.91 -31.13
N TYR A 414 -6.90 18.68 -30.94
CA TYR A 414 -5.88 18.31 -29.96
C TYR A 414 -4.69 17.62 -30.64
N SER A 415 -3.49 17.94 -30.18
CA SER A 415 -2.36 17.06 -30.49
C SER A 415 -2.53 15.73 -29.75
N VAL A 416 -2.11 14.62 -30.38
CA VAL A 416 -2.31 13.26 -29.86
C VAL A 416 -1.66 13.09 -28.48
N ASP A 417 -0.46 13.63 -28.30
CA ASP A 417 0.25 13.51 -27.03
C ASP A 417 -0.32 14.43 -25.96
N PHE A 418 -0.77 15.63 -26.32
CA PHE A 418 -1.41 16.55 -25.39
C PHE A 418 -2.66 15.95 -24.76
N ILE A 419 -3.60 15.44 -25.58
CA ILE A 419 -4.83 14.86 -25.03
C ILE A 419 -4.55 13.60 -24.20
N TYR A 420 -3.51 12.82 -24.54
CA TYR A 420 -3.10 11.70 -23.72
C TYR A 420 -2.68 12.16 -22.29
N TYR A 421 -1.85 13.21 -22.21
CA TYR A 421 -1.41 13.73 -20.91
C TYR A 421 -2.55 14.34 -20.11
N ILE A 422 -3.45 15.09 -20.77
CA ILE A 422 -4.62 15.66 -20.09
C ILE A 422 -5.56 14.56 -19.56
N LEU A 423 -5.86 13.54 -20.39
CA LEU A 423 -6.66 12.40 -19.94
C LEU A 423 -5.99 11.55 -18.84
N SER A 424 -4.65 11.61 -18.75
CA SER A 424 -3.86 10.95 -17.69
C SER A 424 -3.73 11.80 -16.41
N SER A 425 -4.20 13.04 -16.41
CA SER A 425 -4.07 13.98 -15.30
C SER A 425 -5.05 13.68 -14.16
N PRO A 426 -4.75 14.12 -12.94
CA PRO A 426 -5.71 14.10 -11.83
C PRO A 426 -7.02 14.84 -12.18
N PHE A 427 -6.92 15.95 -12.91
CA PHE A 427 -8.07 16.72 -13.37
C PHE A 427 -9.08 15.85 -14.15
N ALA A 428 -8.64 15.14 -15.19
CA ALA A 428 -9.53 14.28 -15.97
C ALA A 428 -10.15 13.17 -15.12
N TYR A 429 -9.37 12.57 -14.22
CA TYR A 429 -9.89 11.57 -13.28
C TYR A 429 -11.01 12.12 -12.41
N TYR A 430 -10.87 13.33 -11.86
CA TYR A 430 -11.91 13.97 -11.05
C TYR A 430 -13.15 14.29 -11.89
N GLN A 431 -12.99 14.86 -13.09
CA GLN A 431 -14.11 15.12 -14.02
C GLN A 431 -14.94 13.86 -14.31
N PHE A 432 -14.27 12.71 -14.44
CA PHE A 432 -14.95 11.44 -14.65
C PHE A 432 -15.57 10.87 -13.37
N CYS A 433 -14.99 11.12 -12.20
CA CYS A 433 -15.52 10.67 -10.92
C CYS A 433 -16.77 11.43 -10.49
N ASP A 434 -16.79 12.75 -10.63
CA ASP A 434 -17.93 13.59 -10.23
C ASP A 434 -19.18 13.26 -11.04
N SER A 435 -19.00 12.83 -12.29
CA SER A 435 -20.09 12.35 -13.12
C SER A 435 -20.69 10.99 -12.67
N VAL A 436 -20.14 10.32 -11.64
CA VAL A 436 -20.50 8.94 -11.21
C VAL A 436 -21.03 8.90 -9.77
N SER A 437 -21.35 10.04 -9.14
CA SER A 437 -21.86 10.08 -7.77
C SER A 437 -23.11 9.19 -7.60
N GLY A 438 -23.05 8.23 -6.66
CA GLY A 438 -24.17 7.39 -6.22
C GLY A 438 -24.21 5.94 -6.70
N ALA A 439 -23.26 5.44 -7.50
CA ALA A 439 -23.27 4.04 -7.94
C ALA A 439 -22.20 3.19 -7.24
N VAL A 440 -22.58 2.00 -6.81
CA VAL A 440 -21.68 0.99 -6.19
C VAL A 440 -20.59 0.52 -7.17
N VAL A 441 -20.80 0.64 -8.48
CA VAL A 441 -19.84 0.30 -9.52
C VAL A 441 -19.55 1.55 -10.35
N LYS A 442 -18.31 2.01 -10.32
CA LYS A 442 -17.84 3.11 -11.17
C LYS A 442 -17.82 2.63 -12.62
N ASN A 443 -18.79 3.07 -13.44
CA ASN A 443 -18.87 2.77 -14.87
C ASN A 443 -18.99 4.08 -15.66
N LEU A 444 -18.00 4.31 -16.52
CA LEU A 444 -17.93 5.47 -17.40
C LEU A 444 -18.69 5.18 -18.69
N ASN A 445 -19.67 6.00 -19.04
CA ASN A 445 -20.38 5.90 -20.31
C ASN A 445 -20.04 7.07 -21.27
N SER A 446 -20.42 6.93 -22.53
CA SER A 446 -20.14 7.93 -23.58
C SER A 446 -20.71 9.31 -23.26
N ASP A 447 -21.92 9.37 -22.70
CA ASP A 447 -22.60 10.64 -22.46
C ASP A 447 -21.92 11.41 -21.30
N LYS A 448 -21.47 10.71 -20.27
CA LYS A 448 -20.70 11.29 -19.17
C LYS A 448 -19.38 11.87 -19.65
N VAL A 449 -18.65 11.14 -20.49
CA VAL A 449 -17.38 11.63 -21.07
C VAL A 449 -17.65 12.81 -22.01
N ALA A 450 -18.71 12.75 -22.82
CA ALA A 450 -19.07 13.83 -23.75
C ALA A 450 -19.42 15.13 -23.01
N ASN A 451 -20.09 15.04 -21.85
CA ASN A 451 -20.51 16.19 -21.05
C ASN A 451 -19.42 16.69 -20.08
N ALA A 452 -18.30 15.98 -19.92
CA ALA A 452 -17.20 16.40 -19.07
C ALA A 452 -16.60 17.72 -19.58
N LEU A 453 -16.34 18.67 -18.66
CA LEU A 453 -15.66 19.92 -18.97
C LEU A 453 -14.17 19.69 -19.14
N PHE A 454 -13.67 20.14 -20.29
CA PHE A 454 -12.26 20.07 -20.63
C PHE A 454 -11.77 21.42 -21.16
N LEU A 455 -10.47 21.58 -21.19
CA LEU A 455 -9.79 22.79 -21.66
C LEU A 455 -9.23 22.55 -23.07
N LEU A 456 -9.27 23.59 -23.89
CA LEU A 456 -8.69 23.60 -25.23
C LEU A 456 -7.68 24.75 -25.32
N PRO A 457 -6.37 24.48 -25.29
CA PRO A 457 -5.33 25.47 -25.54
C PRO A 457 -5.15 25.77 -27.05
N PRO A 458 -4.46 26.88 -27.40
CA PRO A 458 -3.89 27.06 -28.73
C PRO A 458 -3.05 25.86 -29.16
N LEU A 459 -3.14 25.45 -30.42
CA LEU A 459 -2.49 24.22 -30.92
C LEU A 459 -0.96 24.27 -30.77
N ALA A 460 -0.35 25.43 -31.00
CA ALA A 460 1.08 25.64 -30.82
C ALA A 460 1.50 25.47 -29.36
N GLU A 461 0.69 25.96 -28.42
CA GLU A 461 0.93 25.82 -27.00
C GLU A 461 0.80 24.37 -26.54
N GLN A 462 -0.16 23.59 -27.07
CA GLN A 462 -0.26 22.18 -26.81
C GLN A 462 1.07 21.44 -27.09
N HIS A 463 1.74 21.77 -28.18
CA HIS A 463 3.03 21.15 -28.54
C HIS A 463 4.15 21.56 -27.56
N ARG A 464 4.20 22.86 -27.14
CA ARG A 464 5.17 23.31 -26.14
C ARG A 464 4.95 22.63 -24.76
N ILE A 465 3.69 22.46 -24.35
CA ILE A 465 3.33 21.73 -23.13
C ILE A 465 3.81 20.28 -23.20
N VAL A 466 3.54 19.60 -24.32
CA VAL A 466 3.97 18.20 -24.52
C VAL A 466 5.49 18.09 -24.45
N GLN A 467 6.20 18.95 -25.19
CA GLN A 467 7.67 18.98 -25.14
C GLN A 467 8.17 19.14 -23.70
N ARG A 468 7.59 20.07 -22.95
CA ARG A 468 8.00 20.33 -21.56
C ARG A 468 7.70 19.14 -20.64
N ILE A 469 6.57 18.48 -20.80
CA ILE A 469 6.24 17.25 -20.05
C ILE A 469 7.26 16.15 -20.38
N GLU A 470 7.61 15.96 -21.65
CA GLU A 470 8.54 14.92 -22.12
C GLU A 470 10.01 15.20 -21.69
N GLU A 471 10.37 16.45 -21.45
CA GLU A 471 11.63 16.82 -20.81
C GLU A 471 11.65 16.49 -19.32
N LEU A 472 10.54 16.72 -18.61
CA LEU A 472 10.48 16.58 -17.14
C LEU A 472 10.22 15.15 -16.66
N LEU A 473 9.36 14.37 -17.35
CA LEU A 473 9.00 13.03 -16.90
C LEU A 473 10.18 12.03 -16.81
N PRO A 474 11.20 12.04 -17.71
CA PRO A 474 12.38 11.21 -17.54
C PRO A 474 13.20 11.54 -16.29
N LEU A 475 13.27 12.82 -15.91
CA LEU A 475 13.97 13.26 -14.70
C LEU A 475 13.28 12.73 -13.44
N VAL A 476 11.93 12.71 -13.45
CA VAL A 476 11.15 12.14 -12.33
C VAL A 476 11.36 10.63 -12.17
N LYS A 477 11.56 9.90 -13.27
CA LYS A 477 11.82 8.44 -13.21
C LYS A 477 13.21 8.08 -12.64
N GLY A 478 14.12 9.03 -12.63
CA GLY A 478 15.48 8.85 -12.09
C GLY A 478 15.59 9.16 -10.59
N LEU A 479 14.50 9.64 -9.98
CA LEU A 479 14.39 9.90 -8.54
C LEU A 479 13.86 8.69 -7.78
#